data_3186e95bfe0c23676a688696b9405289
#
_entry.id   3186e95bfe0c23676a688696b9405289
#
_cell.length_a   1.000
_cell.length_b   1.000
_cell.length_c   1.000
_cell.angle_alpha   90.00
_cell.angle_beta   90.00
_cell.angle_gamma   90.00
#
_symmetry.space_group_name_H-M   'P 1'
#
loop_
_entity.id
_entity.type
_entity.pdbx_description
1 polymer ?
#
loop_
_entity_poly.entity_id
_entity_poly.type
_entity_poly.pdbx_seq_one_letter_code
_entity_poly.pdbx_strand_id
1 'polypeptide(L)'
;MTMRMKKLFSILAVAATVLLTACDEHQDFPDTAMKVGHILCTDGKTMSYEDYQASGKQAIAVVFSINQREEMEGKGYAVYLWDIAPEAFADSIGVEQDTSCDLTAYDGNKNTFALYGTTDVKSPLAERVFDMWRYGQSAYIPSVAQMRLLYHAKDIIN
;
A
#
# COMPACT_ATOMS: atom_id res chain seq x y z
N MET A 1 -53.65 5.19 43.70
CA MET A 1 -52.81 4.74 42.56
C MET A 1 -52.82 3.22 42.56
N THR A 2 -53.55 2.62 41.64
CA THR A 2 -53.95 1.21 41.69
C THR A 2 -52.78 0.29 41.30
N MET A 3 -52.78 -0.90 41.87
CA MET A 3 -51.72 -1.94 41.68
C MET A 3 -51.40 -2.24 40.17
N ARG A 4 -52.33 -1.96 39.25
CA ARG A 4 -52.15 -2.06 37.80
C ARG A 4 -51.17 -1.01 37.25
N MET A 5 -51.17 0.22 37.76
CA MET A 5 -50.25 1.26 37.32
C MET A 5 -48.80 0.99 37.76
N LYS A 6 -48.59 0.41 38.94
CA LYS A 6 -47.25 0.04 39.42
C LYS A 6 -46.62 -1.07 38.56
N LYS A 7 -47.42 -2.05 38.08
CA LYS A 7 -46.94 -3.09 37.15
C LYS A 7 -46.62 -2.54 35.79
N LEU A 8 -47.39 -1.56 35.29
CA LEU A 8 -47.14 -0.91 33.99
C LEU A 8 -45.84 -0.09 34.03
N PHE A 9 -45.59 0.63 35.12
CA PHE A 9 -44.33 1.37 35.29
C PHE A 9 -43.10 0.47 35.42
N SER A 10 -43.23 -0.69 36.08
CA SER A 10 -42.13 -1.67 36.18
C SER A 10 -41.81 -2.32 34.81
N ILE A 11 -42.82 -2.61 33.99
CA ILE A 11 -42.61 -3.16 32.63
C ILE A 11 -41.98 -2.11 31.70
N LEU A 12 -42.39 -0.84 31.84
CA LEU A 12 -41.80 0.24 31.02
C LEU A 12 -40.35 0.52 31.41
N ALA A 13 -39.99 0.44 32.71
CA ALA A 13 -38.63 0.61 33.18
C ALA A 13 -37.68 -0.53 32.71
N VAL A 14 -38.18 -1.77 32.70
CA VAL A 14 -37.40 -2.91 32.20
C VAL A 14 -37.22 -2.84 30.66
N ALA A 15 -38.24 -2.40 29.91
CA ALA A 15 -38.12 -2.19 28.49
C ALA A 15 -37.13 -1.06 28.12
N ALA A 16 -37.09 0.02 28.93
CA ALA A 16 -36.15 1.12 28.70
C ALA A 16 -34.70 0.72 29.01
N THR A 17 -34.43 -0.17 29.96
CA THR A 17 -33.07 -0.65 30.25
C THR A 17 -32.55 -1.62 29.19
N VAL A 18 -33.41 -2.41 28.57
CA VAL A 18 -32.99 -3.31 27.47
C VAL A 18 -32.64 -2.53 26.19
N LEU A 19 -33.24 -1.36 25.94
CA LEU A 19 -32.94 -0.52 24.79
C LEU A 19 -31.63 0.27 24.94
N LEU A 20 -31.07 0.40 26.13
CA LEU A 20 -29.82 1.12 26.38
C LEU A 20 -28.57 0.22 26.29
N THR A 21 -28.72 -1.10 26.24
CA THR A 21 -27.61 -2.04 26.07
C THR A 21 -27.35 -2.43 24.61
N ALA A 22 -28.15 -1.95 23.66
CA ALA A 22 -28.04 -2.28 22.24
C ALA A 22 -27.07 -1.35 21.46
N CYS A 23 -26.35 -0.45 22.15
CA CYS A 23 -25.45 0.50 21.47
C CYS A 23 -23.96 0.25 21.69
N ASP A 24 -23.55 -0.90 22.24
CA ASP A 24 -22.13 -1.15 22.55
C ASP A 24 -21.50 -2.30 21.75
N GLU A 25 -22.15 -2.75 20.71
CA GLU A 25 -21.45 -3.52 19.68
C GLU A 25 -20.93 -2.57 18.59
N HIS A 26 -19.94 -1.73 18.93
CA HIS A 26 -18.99 -1.31 17.94
C HIS A 26 -18.28 -2.59 17.46
N GLN A 27 -18.79 -3.20 16.43
CA GLN A 27 -17.98 -4.09 15.63
C GLN A 27 -16.88 -3.19 15.06
N ASP A 28 -15.70 -3.25 15.66
CA ASP A 28 -14.49 -2.73 15.06
C ASP A 28 -14.29 -3.50 13.76
N PHE A 29 -14.84 -2.95 12.68
CA PHE A 29 -14.51 -3.45 11.35
C PHE A 29 -12.99 -3.30 11.21
N PRO A 30 -12.28 -4.37 10.84
CA PRO A 30 -10.83 -4.28 10.65
C PRO A 30 -10.56 -3.10 9.72
N ASP A 31 -9.70 -2.18 10.16
CA ASP A 31 -9.27 -1.03 9.36
C ASP A 31 -8.48 -1.55 8.16
N THR A 32 -9.19 -1.74 7.05
CA THR A 32 -8.62 -2.24 5.79
C THR A 32 -7.96 -1.12 4.97
N ALA A 33 -7.96 0.12 5.47
CA ALA A 33 -7.30 1.23 4.79
C ALA A 33 -5.79 0.99 4.74
N MET A 34 -5.22 1.15 3.55
CA MET A 34 -3.77 1.07 3.37
C MET A 34 -3.07 2.22 4.12
N LYS A 35 -2.03 1.90 4.89
CA LYS A 35 -1.23 2.87 5.65
C LYS A 35 0.26 2.66 5.37
N VAL A 36 1.06 3.70 5.61
CA VAL A 36 2.53 3.56 5.62
C VAL A 36 2.93 2.58 6.72
N GLY A 37 3.85 1.68 6.42
CA GLY A 37 4.26 0.57 7.29
C GLY A 37 3.40 -0.70 7.14
N HIS A 38 2.29 -0.67 6.39
CA HIS A 38 1.53 -1.88 6.12
C HIS A 38 2.32 -2.84 5.23
N ILE A 39 2.12 -4.13 5.51
CA ILE A 39 2.70 -5.23 4.75
C ILE A 39 1.82 -5.52 3.53
N LEU A 40 2.42 -5.52 2.34
CA LEU A 40 1.79 -6.01 1.12
C LEU A 40 2.06 -7.50 0.98
N CYS A 41 1.02 -8.27 0.83
CA CYS A 41 1.08 -9.73 0.70
C CYS A 41 0.92 -10.21 -0.74
N THR A 42 1.25 -11.48 -0.98
CA THR A 42 1.18 -12.12 -2.32
C THR A 42 -0.21 -12.11 -2.94
N ASP A 43 -1.26 -11.98 -2.15
CA ASP A 43 -2.65 -11.87 -2.62
C ASP A 43 -3.06 -10.42 -2.98
N GLY A 44 -2.12 -9.47 -2.95
CA GLY A 44 -2.34 -8.06 -3.26
C GLY A 44 -3.01 -7.26 -2.14
N LYS A 45 -3.22 -7.85 -0.97
CA LYS A 45 -3.80 -7.15 0.19
C LYS A 45 -2.71 -6.52 1.05
N THR A 46 -3.03 -5.36 1.60
CA THR A 46 -2.21 -4.68 2.60
C THR A 46 -2.84 -4.83 3.98
N MET A 47 -2.02 -4.97 5.02
CA MET A 47 -2.48 -5.09 6.40
C MET A 47 -1.42 -4.62 7.38
N SER A 48 -1.81 -4.37 8.63
CA SER A 48 -0.87 -4.07 9.70
C SER A 48 0.13 -5.22 9.92
N TYR A 49 1.25 -4.94 10.57
CA TYR A 49 2.22 -5.99 10.92
C TYR A 49 1.62 -7.03 11.88
N GLU A 50 0.77 -6.60 12.80
CA GLU A 50 0.07 -7.47 13.76
C GLU A 50 -0.88 -8.43 13.03
N ASP A 51 -1.73 -7.91 12.13
CA ASP A 51 -2.62 -8.72 11.31
C ASP A 51 -1.85 -9.67 10.39
N TYR A 52 -0.72 -9.21 9.85
CA TYR A 52 0.16 -10.03 9.03
C TYR A 52 0.69 -11.24 9.82
N GLN A 53 1.18 -11.04 11.03
CA GLN A 53 1.65 -12.13 11.88
C GLN A 53 0.56 -13.17 12.17
N ALA A 54 -0.69 -12.74 12.32
CA ALA A 54 -1.83 -13.61 12.56
C ALA A 54 -2.38 -14.28 11.29
N SER A 55 -2.07 -13.74 10.10
CA SER A 55 -2.71 -14.13 8.84
C SER A 55 -2.16 -15.40 8.20
N GLY A 56 -0.93 -15.78 8.51
CA GLY A 56 -0.21 -16.86 7.82
C GLY A 56 0.09 -16.59 6.34
N LYS A 57 -0.07 -15.33 5.86
CA LYS A 57 0.20 -14.93 4.47
C LYS A 57 1.68 -14.68 4.24
N GLN A 58 2.08 -14.65 2.98
CA GLN A 58 3.45 -14.34 2.58
C GLN A 58 3.56 -12.84 2.24
N ALA A 59 4.47 -12.15 2.93
CA ALA A 59 4.82 -10.76 2.65
C ALA A 59 5.68 -10.64 1.37
N ILE A 60 5.48 -9.56 0.61
CA ILE A 60 6.30 -9.24 -0.57
C ILE A 60 6.90 -7.83 -0.50
N ALA A 61 6.23 -6.90 0.17
CA ALA A 61 6.68 -5.51 0.23
C ALA A 61 6.14 -4.80 1.48
N VAL A 62 6.70 -3.64 1.78
CA VAL A 62 6.21 -2.72 2.81
C VAL A 62 5.78 -1.41 2.15
N VAL A 63 4.60 -0.92 2.49
CA VAL A 63 4.07 0.36 1.99
C VAL A 63 4.87 1.51 2.62
N PHE A 64 5.47 2.35 1.79
CA PHE A 64 6.23 3.52 2.26
C PHE A 64 5.55 4.86 1.94
N SER A 65 4.56 4.88 1.07
CA SER A 65 3.80 6.09 0.76
C SER A 65 2.37 5.75 0.37
N ILE A 66 1.44 6.62 0.75
CA ILE A 66 0.06 6.60 0.29
C ILE A 66 -0.11 7.77 -0.67
N ASN A 67 -0.68 7.50 -1.83
CA ASN A 67 -0.90 8.52 -2.83
C ASN A 67 -2.10 9.38 -2.45
N GLN A 68 -1.84 10.65 -2.20
CA GLN A 68 -2.84 11.65 -1.85
C GLN A 68 -2.93 12.77 -2.91
N ARG A 69 -2.20 12.65 -4.02
CA ARG A 69 -2.09 13.66 -5.07
C ARG A 69 -2.45 13.04 -6.41
N GLU A 70 -3.09 13.84 -7.28
CA GLU A 70 -3.52 13.38 -8.61
C GLU A 70 -2.34 13.00 -9.53
N GLU A 71 -1.18 13.65 -9.35
CA GLU A 71 0.03 13.37 -10.12
C GLU A 71 0.75 12.06 -9.74
N MET A 72 0.31 11.39 -8.68
CA MET A 72 0.90 10.12 -8.23
C MET A 72 0.10 8.94 -8.77
N GLU A 73 0.78 7.98 -9.38
CA GLU A 73 0.14 6.77 -9.90
C GLU A 73 -0.25 5.78 -8.79
N GLY A 74 -1.40 5.13 -8.96
CA GLY A 74 -1.89 4.08 -8.07
C GLY A 74 -2.34 4.61 -6.70
N LYS A 75 -2.56 3.69 -5.76
CA LYS A 75 -3.03 4.00 -4.39
C LYS A 75 -1.91 4.27 -3.40
N GLY A 76 -0.70 3.85 -3.71
CA GLY A 76 0.48 4.02 -2.88
C GLY A 76 1.70 3.33 -3.46
N TYR A 77 2.84 3.54 -2.83
CA TYR A 77 4.10 2.93 -3.20
C TYR A 77 4.58 1.98 -2.10
N ALA A 78 5.16 0.86 -2.51
CA ALA A 78 5.74 -0.13 -1.60
C ALA A 78 7.16 -0.51 -2.06
N VAL A 79 8.02 -0.85 -1.10
CA VAL A 79 9.36 -1.36 -1.36
C VAL A 79 9.37 -2.86 -1.12
N TYR A 80 9.96 -3.61 -2.04
CA TYR A 80 10.10 -5.06 -1.91
C TYR A 80 11.01 -5.45 -0.75
N LEU A 81 10.75 -6.62 -0.15
CA LEU A 81 11.49 -7.17 1.00
C LEU A 81 12.77 -7.92 0.59
N TRP A 82 13.10 -7.96 -0.69
CA TRP A 82 14.31 -8.62 -1.17
C TRP A 82 15.04 -7.75 -2.18
N ASP A 83 16.34 -7.90 -2.22
CA ASP A 83 17.20 -7.24 -3.19
C ASP A 83 17.21 -7.99 -4.53
N ILE A 84 17.42 -7.25 -5.61
CA ILE A 84 17.77 -7.82 -6.90
C ILE A 84 19.29 -7.76 -7.09
N ALA A 85 19.83 -8.67 -7.89
CA ALA A 85 21.22 -8.60 -8.26
C ALA A 85 21.50 -7.27 -8.99
N PRO A 86 22.69 -6.67 -8.79
CA PRO A 86 23.08 -5.47 -9.51
C PRO A 86 23.05 -5.72 -11.03
N GLU A 87 22.36 -4.83 -11.75
CA GLU A 87 22.25 -4.86 -13.20
C GLU A 87 22.66 -3.51 -13.79
N ALA A 88 23.12 -3.53 -15.04
CA ALA A 88 23.43 -2.31 -15.75
C ALA A 88 22.14 -1.52 -16.03
N PHE A 89 22.21 -0.20 -15.85
CA PHE A 89 21.07 0.68 -16.14
C PHE A 89 20.78 0.72 -17.65
N ALA A 90 21.84 0.70 -18.46
CA ALA A 90 21.79 0.62 -19.92
C ALA A 90 23.02 -0.14 -20.44
N ASP A 91 22.88 -0.80 -21.58
CA ASP A 91 23.99 -1.50 -22.28
C ASP A 91 24.89 -0.54 -23.08
N SER A 92 24.42 0.69 -23.30
CA SER A 92 25.14 1.74 -24.04
C SER A 92 25.02 3.10 -23.34
N ILE A 93 26.04 3.94 -23.48
CA ILE A 93 26.09 5.27 -22.87
C ILE A 93 25.83 6.34 -23.96
N GLY A 94 25.11 7.39 -23.59
CA GLY A 94 24.89 8.57 -24.43
C GLY A 94 23.78 8.43 -25.47
N VAL A 95 22.93 7.41 -25.33
CA VAL A 95 21.72 7.23 -26.13
C VAL A 95 20.51 7.70 -25.32
N GLU A 96 19.68 8.53 -25.93
CA GLU A 96 18.42 8.98 -25.32
C GLU A 96 17.42 7.84 -25.26
N GLN A 97 16.74 7.69 -24.12
CA GLN A 97 15.81 6.57 -23.86
C GLN A 97 14.41 7.07 -23.51
N ASP A 98 14.02 8.25 -23.96
CA ASP A 98 12.70 8.87 -23.75
C ASP A 98 12.27 8.98 -22.26
N THR A 99 13.24 9.00 -21.33
CA THR A 99 13.00 9.17 -19.91
C THR A 99 12.96 10.63 -19.53
N SER A 100 12.14 10.97 -18.54
CA SER A 100 12.08 12.30 -17.97
C SER A 100 13.32 12.64 -17.13
N CYS A 101 13.78 13.89 -17.21
CA CYS A 101 14.81 14.45 -16.33
C CYS A 101 14.21 15.26 -15.15
N ASP A 102 12.89 15.28 -14.97
CA ASP A 102 12.24 15.99 -13.89
C ASP A 102 12.43 15.29 -12.54
N LEU A 103 13.28 15.86 -11.69
CA LEU A 103 13.60 15.31 -10.36
C LEU A 103 12.43 15.41 -9.36
N THR A 104 11.35 16.13 -9.72
CA THR A 104 10.17 16.33 -8.88
C THR A 104 9.00 15.45 -9.28
N ALA A 105 9.06 14.81 -10.46
CA ALA A 105 8.01 13.97 -10.97
C ALA A 105 8.00 12.57 -10.32
N TYR A 106 6.78 12.05 -10.11
CA TYR A 106 6.55 10.68 -9.58
C TYR A 106 6.38 9.67 -10.73
N ASP A 107 7.28 9.71 -11.70
CA ASP A 107 7.18 9.07 -13.01
C ASP A 107 8.09 7.83 -13.19
N GLY A 108 8.55 7.24 -12.10
CA GLY A 108 9.43 6.06 -12.13
C GLY A 108 8.85 4.91 -12.94
N ASN A 109 7.56 4.63 -12.82
CA ASN A 109 6.91 3.59 -13.62
C ASN A 109 6.94 3.91 -15.12
N LYS A 110 6.59 5.14 -15.51
CA LYS A 110 6.65 5.60 -16.89
C LYS A 110 8.07 5.52 -17.46
N ASN A 111 9.06 5.99 -16.70
CA ASN A 111 10.48 5.95 -17.11
C ASN A 111 10.98 4.50 -17.24
N THR A 112 10.59 3.61 -16.32
CA THR A 112 10.94 2.18 -16.42
C THR A 112 10.36 1.56 -17.68
N PHE A 113 9.12 1.92 -18.03
CA PHE A 113 8.49 1.45 -19.25
C PHE A 113 9.18 1.97 -20.51
N ALA A 114 9.60 3.24 -20.53
CA ALA A 114 10.38 3.81 -21.63
C ALA A 114 11.72 3.08 -21.81
N LEU A 115 12.45 2.85 -20.71
CA LEU A 115 13.70 2.07 -20.72
C LEU A 115 13.51 0.65 -21.28
N TYR A 116 12.44 -0.02 -20.88
CA TYR A 116 12.13 -1.38 -21.37
C TYR A 116 11.73 -1.38 -22.84
N GLY A 117 11.01 -0.37 -23.32
CA GLY A 117 10.50 -0.25 -24.68
C GLY A 117 11.52 0.23 -25.70
N THR A 118 12.67 0.74 -25.30
CA THR A 118 13.70 1.25 -26.20
C THR A 118 14.35 0.08 -26.99
N THR A 119 14.41 0.21 -28.32
CA THR A 119 14.92 -0.85 -29.22
C THR A 119 16.41 -0.75 -29.47
N ASP A 120 16.96 0.47 -29.50
CA ASP A 120 18.34 0.76 -29.85
C ASP A 120 19.33 0.55 -28.70
N VAL A 121 18.85 0.66 -27.49
CA VAL A 121 19.60 0.46 -26.25
C VAL A 121 18.74 -0.35 -25.28
N LYS A 122 19.32 -1.42 -24.74
CA LYS A 122 18.64 -2.23 -23.74
C LYS A 122 18.98 -1.76 -22.33
N SER A 123 18.00 -1.84 -21.45
CA SER A 123 18.18 -1.67 -20.03
C SER A 123 18.03 -3.01 -19.29
N PRO A 124 19.12 -3.71 -18.98
CA PRO A 124 19.08 -4.96 -18.22
C PRO A 124 18.36 -4.79 -16.90
N LEU A 125 18.50 -3.63 -16.24
CA LEU A 125 17.79 -3.33 -15.01
C LEU A 125 16.27 -3.25 -15.24
N ALA A 126 15.80 -2.57 -16.30
CA ALA A 126 14.38 -2.51 -16.63
C ALA A 126 13.83 -3.90 -17.00
N GLU A 127 14.53 -4.69 -17.79
CA GLU A 127 14.17 -6.08 -18.09
C GLU A 127 14.02 -6.90 -16.81
N ARG A 128 15.01 -6.80 -15.90
CA ARG A 128 14.99 -7.49 -14.61
C ARG A 128 13.81 -7.08 -13.73
N VAL A 129 13.46 -5.79 -13.70
CA VAL A 129 12.33 -5.27 -12.95
C VAL A 129 10.99 -5.78 -13.53
N PHE A 130 10.87 -5.86 -14.86
CA PHE A 130 9.69 -6.46 -15.50
C PHE A 130 9.54 -7.95 -15.18
N ASP A 131 10.61 -8.70 -15.06
CA ASP A 131 10.57 -10.11 -14.63
C ASP A 131 10.04 -10.30 -13.20
N MET A 132 10.04 -9.24 -12.41
CA MET A 132 9.48 -9.24 -11.03
C MET A 132 7.95 -9.11 -10.99
N TRP A 133 7.27 -9.01 -12.10
CA TRP A 133 5.80 -8.95 -12.20
C TRP A 133 5.14 -10.25 -11.71
N ARG A 134 5.51 -10.65 -10.53
CA ARG A 134 4.89 -11.75 -9.83
C ARG A 134 3.75 -11.15 -9.02
N TYR A 135 2.66 -11.84 -8.85
CA TYR A 135 1.54 -11.47 -7.98
C TYR A 135 0.66 -10.29 -8.46
N GLY A 136 0.73 -9.90 -9.73
CA GLY A 136 -0.11 -8.84 -10.28
C GLY A 136 0.23 -7.42 -9.77
N GLN A 137 1.40 -7.24 -9.14
CA GLN A 137 1.92 -5.96 -8.72
C GLN A 137 3.02 -5.51 -9.68
N SER A 138 2.95 -4.27 -10.19
CA SER A 138 3.98 -3.73 -11.07
C SER A 138 5.20 -3.28 -10.26
N ALA A 139 6.37 -3.83 -10.58
CA ALA A 139 7.65 -3.33 -10.10
C ALA A 139 8.17 -2.27 -11.08
N TYR A 140 8.89 -1.27 -10.58
CA TYR A 140 9.49 -0.22 -11.40
C TYR A 140 10.72 0.37 -10.72
N ILE A 141 11.56 1.03 -11.51
CA ILE A 141 12.73 1.78 -11.04
C ILE A 141 12.21 3.14 -10.54
N PRO A 142 12.33 3.46 -9.23
CA PRO A 142 11.75 4.69 -8.70
C PRO A 142 12.42 5.95 -9.23
N SER A 143 11.64 7.02 -9.43
CA SER A 143 12.15 8.36 -9.68
C SER A 143 12.80 8.95 -8.41
N VAL A 144 13.55 10.05 -8.57
CA VAL A 144 14.16 10.76 -7.43
C VAL A 144 13.10 11.22 -6.44
N ALA A 145 11.96 11.72 -6.91
CA ALA A 145 10.85 12.13 -6.04
C ALA A 145 10.30 10.95 -5.21
N GLN A 146 10.15 9.78 -5.82
CA GLN A 146 9.71 8.56 -5.14
C GLN A 146 10.74 8.04 -4.13
N MET A 147 12.02 8.08 -4.48
CA MET A 147 13.11 7.74 -3.54
C MET A 147 13.15 8.68 -2.31
N ARG A 148 12.83 9.95 -2.50
CA ARG A 148 12.70 10.89 -1.35
C ARG A 148 11.56 10.49 -0.42
N LEU A 149 10.40 10.04 -0.95
CA LEU A 149 9.31 9.52 -0.11
C LEU A 149 9.77 8.29 0.68
N LEU A 150 10.46 7.36 0.04
CA LEU A 150 11.03 6.18 0.70
C LEU A 150 11.99 6.58 1.83
N TYR A 151 12.89 7.52 1.57
CA TYR A 151 13.81 8.02 2.58
C TYR A 151 13.10 8.66 3.79
N HIS A 152 12.02 9.42 3.54
CA HIS A 152 11.23 10.01 4.63
C HIS A 152 10.47 8.97 5.46
N ALA A 153 10.11 7.84 4.88
CA ALA A 153 9.40 6.77 5.56
C ALA A 153 10.33 5.77 6.27
N LYS A 154 11.66 5.89 6.14
CA LYS A 154 12.63 4.90 6.60
C LYS A 154 12.49 4.49 8.08
N ASP A 155 12.16 5.44 8.96
CA ASP A 155 12.03 5.18 10.40
C ASP A 155 10.72 4.44 10.76
N ILE A 156 9.79 4.34 9.80
CA ILE A 156 8.52 3.62 9.98
C ILE A 156 8.62 2.20 9.42
N ILE A 157 9.41 2.01 8.36
CA ILE A 157 9.47 0.75 7.60
C ILE A 157 10.69 -0.12 7.94
N ASN A 158 11.61 0.36 8.77
CA ASN A 158 12.79 -0.38 9.26
C ASN A 158 12.50 -1.17 10.53
#